data_01c3bcdc97fd76f6a804fab4063a9c86
#
_entry.id   01c3bcdc97fd76f6a804fab4063a9c86
#
_cell.length_a   1.000
_cell.length_b   1.000
_cell.length_c   1.000
_cell.angle_alpha   90.00
_cell.angle_beta   90.00
_cell.angle_gamma   90.00
#
_symmetry.space_group_name_H-M   'P 1'
#
loop_
_entity.id
_entity.type
_entity.pdbx_description
1 polymer ?
#
loop_
_entity_poly.entity_id
_entity_poly.type
_entity_poly.pdbx_seq_one_letter_code
_entity_poly.pdbx_strand_id
1 'polypeptide(L)'
;MTSVRICFLGDSLIVGTNDYEFTGWPGRLAQRETAAGHDISIYNLGIRADTSDLIAARWRAECEVRLPDFHPGALVFSYGVNDMAILDGKIRVPLARSLEIARAMMSEAQDWKPTLWVGPQPCDDDQQPFRAGAGIEYNFACTRTAELSAAYAELARELNIPYLDLFTPLAADANWIQTFRSDDGVHPVAAGYAMIAERVAGWNAWRAWFDG
;
A
#
# COMPACT_ATOMS: atom_id res chain seq x y z
N MET A 1 -23.79 5.07 11.36
CA MET A 1 -22.48 5.45 11.96
C MET A 1 -21.70 4.16 12.20
N THR A 2 -20.57 3.97 11.55
CA THR A 2 -19.69 2.82 11.76
C THR A 2 -18.59 3.21 12.73
N SER A 3 -18.22 2.30 13.66
CA SER A 3 -17.05 2.42 14.52
C SER A 3 -16.08 1.30 14.17
N VAL A 4 -14.86 1.63 13.74
CA VAL A 4 -13.87 0.65 13.27
C VAL A 4 -12.44 1.10 13.52
N ARG A 5 -11.56 0.13 13.85
CA ARG A 5 -10.10 0.32 13.92
C ARG A 5 -9.45 -0.34 12.72
N ILE A 6 -8.59 0.37 12.02
CA ILE A 6 -7.97 -0.12 10.78
C ILE A 6 -6.45 -0.03 10.89
N CYS A 7 -5.77 -1.16 10.70
CA CYS A 7 -4.33 -1.20 10.52
C CYS A 7 -3.99 -1.10 9.03
N PHE A 8 -3.16 -0.12 8.65
CA PHE A 8 -2.60 0.04 7.32
C PHE A 8 -1.17 -0.48 7.32
N LEU A 9 -0.90 -1.50 6.54
CA LEU A 9 0.34 -2.27 6.51
C LEU A 9 1.05 -2.10 5.17
N GLY A 10 2.32 -1.83 5.21
CA GLY A 10 3.11 -1.65 4.00
C GLY A 10 4.44 -0.96 4.24
N ASP A 11 4.86 -0.22 3.24
CA ASP A 11 6.17 0.40 3.17
C ASP A 11 6.14 1.94 3.31
N SER A 12 7.08 2.64 2.69
CA SER A 12 7.19 4.10 2.70
C SER A 12 5.96 4.83 2.13
N LEU A 13 5.17 4.15 1.29
CA LEU A 13 3.98 4.70 0.66
C LEU A 13 2.76 4.65 1.61
N ILE A 14 2.75 3.70 2.55
CA ILE A 14 1.84 3.73 3.70
C ILE A 14 2.28 4.82 4.69
N VAL A 15 3.59 4.96 4.95
CA VAL A 15 4.12 6.06 5.80
C VAL A 15 3.68 7.43 5.29
N GLY A 16 3.59 7.61 3.98
CA GLY A 16 3.38 8.93 3.37
C GLY A 16 4.69 9.69 3.20
N THR A 17 5.77 9.02 2.77
CA THR A 17 7.06 9.65 2.52
C THR A 17 6.92 10.75 1.47
N ASN A 18 7.56 11.92 1.68
CA ASN A 18 7.43 13.16 0.90
C ASN A 18 6.08 13.91 1.04
N ASP A 19 5.14 13.39 1.85
CA ASP A 19 3.97 14.15 2.21
C ASP A 19 4.26 15.04 3.42
N TYR A 20 4.57 16.30 3.18
CA TYR A 20 4.91 17.26 4.25
C TYR A 20 3.70 17.71 5.07
N GLU A 21 2.50 17.27 4.72
CA GLU A 21 1.31 17.36 5.58
C GLU A 21 1.27 16.22 6.62
N PHE A 22 2.17 15.24 6.49
CA PHE A 22 2.29 14.06 7.36
C PHE A 22 1.00 13.23 7.48
N THR A 23 0.16 13.29 6.48
CA THR A 23 -1.15 12.64 6.47
C THR A 23 -1.10 11.30 5.71
N GLY A 24 -0.36 11.23 4.61
CA GLY A 24 -0.37 10.11 3.69
C GLY A 24 -1.79 9.85 3.12
N TRP A 25 -1.98 8.79 2.37
CA TRP A 25 -3.32 8.42 1.91
C TRP A 25 -4.18 7.76 3.01
N PRO A 26 -3.62 7.01 4.00
CA PRO A 26 -4.42 6.48 5.10
C PRO A 26 -5.06 7.58 5.96
N GLY A 27 -4.30 8.63 6.27
CA GLY A 27 -4.81 9.75 7.07
C GLY A 27 -5.88 10.56 6.33
N ARG A 28 -5.75 10.73 5.00
CA ARG A 28 -6.79 11.40 4.17
C ARG A 28 -8.09 10.61 4.15
N LEU A 29 -8.02 9.28 4.11
CA LEU A 29 -9.21 8.44 4.27
C LEU A 29 -9.85 8.61 5.64
N ALA A 30 -9.06 8.60 6.71
CA ALA A 30 -9.58 8.82 8.06
C ALA A 30 -10.27 10.17 8.21
N GLN A 31 -9.68 11.24 7.68
CA GLN A 31 -10.30 12.58 7.68
C GLN A 31 -11.64 12.56 6.94
N ARG A 32 -11.72 11.93 5.78
CA ARG A 32 -12.93 11.81 4.97
C ARG A 32 -14.04 11.05 5.71
N GLU A 33 -13.73 9.88 6.26
CA GLU A 33 -14.73 9.06 6.95
C GLU A 33 -15.19 9.72 8.28
N THR A 34 -14.29 10.39 8.99
CA THR A 34 -14.65 11.18 10.16
C THR A 34 -15.58 12.34 9.80
N ALA A 35 -15.31 13.05 8.69
CA ALA A 35 -16.18 14.11 8.20
C ALA A 35 -17.56 13.58 7.75
N ALA A 36 -17.66 12.33 7.34
CA ALA A 36 -18.91 11.64 7.04
C ALA A 36 -19.66 11.14 8.29
N GLY A 37 -19.09 11.33 9.49
CA GLY A 37 -19.72 10.97 10.77
C GLY A 37 -19.40 9.56 11.27
N HIS A 38 -18.40 8.89 10.69
CA HIS A 38 -17.91 7.60 11.19
C HIS A 38 -16.88 7.77 12.31
N ASP A 39 -16.86 6.83 13.26
CA ASP A 39 -15.85 6.73 14.32
C ASP A 39 -14.73 5.80 13.84
N ILE A 40 -13.67 6.38 13.28
CA ILE A 40 -12.55 5.63 12.71
C ILE A 40 -11.27 5.91 13.49
N SER A 41 -10.55 4.82 13.85
CA SER A 41 -9.17 4.89 14.32
C SER A 41 -8.27 4.20 13.32
N ILE A 42 -7.23 4.88 12.85
CA ILE A 42 -6.24 4.30 11.96
C ILE A 42 -4.90 4.09 12.67
N TYR A 43 -4.22 3.02 12.31
CA TYR A 43 -2.84 2.73 12.71
C TYR A 43 -2.00 2.61 11.45
N ASN A 44 -1.16 3.61 11.19
CA ASN A 44 -0.21 3.56 10.09
C ASN A 44 0.99 2.73 10.51
N LEU A 45 1.11 1.53 9.96
CA LEU A 45 2.17 0.55 10.23
C LEU A 45 3.12 0.40 9.03
N GLY A 46 3.28 1.45 8.25
CA GLY A 46 4.26 1.52 7.19
C GLY A 46 5.69 1.60 7.74
N ILE A 47 6.63 0.89 7.12
CA ILE A 47 8.07 1.03 7.38
C ILE A 47 8.79 1.26 6.06
N ARG A 48 9.62 2.31 6.00
CA ARG A 48 10.33 2.66 4.76
C ARG A 48 11.23 1.51 4.31
N ALA A 49 11.21 1.27 3.00
CA ALA A 49 11.95 0.23 2.31
C ALA A 49 11.57 -1.23 2.67
N ASP A 50 10.49 -1.46 3.44
CA ASP A 50 10.04 -2.83 3.70
C ASP A 50 9.61 -3.51 2.40
N THR A 51 9.99 -4.78 2.33
CA THR A 51 9.59 -5.75 1.32
C THR A 51 8.50 -6.67 1.89
N SER A 52 7.86 -7.47 1.05
CA SER A 52 6.79 -8.38 1.49
C SER A 52 7.20 -9.33 2.63
N ASP A 53 8.44 -9.84 2.63
CA ASP A 53 8.97 -10.71 3.68
C ASP A 53 9.15 -9.99 5.02
N LEU A 54 9.59 -8.72 5.00
CA LEU A 54 9.72 -7.90 6.21
C LEU A 54 8.34 -7.57 6.78
N ILE A 55 7.37 -7.22 5.93
CA ILE A 55 5.99 -6.99 6.35
C ILE A 55 5.39 -8.28 6.93
N ALA A 56 5.57 -9.41 6.25
CA ALA A 56 5.06 -10.71 6.71
C ALA A 56 5.61 -11.10 8.08
N ALA A 57 6.85 -10.73 8.39
CA ALA A 57 7.48 -11.06 9.67
C ALA A 57 6.90 -10.29 10.88
N ARG A 58 6.22 -9.15 10.66
CA ARG A 58 5.80 -8.24 11.75
C ARG A 58 4.30 -7.97 11.83
N TRP A 59 3.58 -8.05 10.71
CA TRP A 59 2.22 -7.51 10.59
C TRP A 59 1.26 -8.03 11.66
N ARG A 60 1.30 -9.34 11.94
CA ARG A 60 0.36 -9.97 12.87
C ARG A 60 0.53 -9.45 14.29
N ALA A 61 1.74 -9.49 14.81
CA ALA A 61 2.06 -9.05 16.17
C ALA A 61 1.77 -7.55 16.37
N GLU A 62 2.04 -6.73 15.36
CA GLU A 62 1.73 -5.29 15.42
C GLU A 62 0.23 -5.00 15.41
N CYS A 63 -0.55 -5.78 14.68
CA CYS A 63 -2.00 -5.60 14.59
C CYS A 63 -2.73 -6.14 15.84
N GLU A 64 -2.28 -7.24 16.42
CA GLU A 64 -2.95 -7.86 17.59
C GLU A 64 -3.13 -6.89 18.77
N VAL A 65 -2.11 -6.09 19.05
CA VAL A 65 -2.19 -5.11 20.16
C VAL A 65 -3.10 -3.92 19.85
N ARG A 66 -3.47 -3.73 18.58
CA ARG A 66 -4.27 -2.58 18.11
C ARG A 66 -5.71 -2.94 17.77
N LEU A 67 -5.97 -4.21 17.48
CA LEU A 67 -7.27 -4.73 17.04
C LEU A 67 -7.82 -5.76 18.04
N PRO A 68 -8.21 -5.33 19.24
CA PRO A 68 -8.76 -6.25 20.25
C PRO A 68 -10.09 -6.83 19.79
N ASP A 69 -10.41 -8.05 20.21
CA ASP A 69 -11.60 -8.79 19.74
C ASP A 69 -12.94 -8.17 20.13
N PHE A 70 -12.95 -7.32 21.14
CA PHE A 70 -14.17 -6.64 21.57
C PHE A 70 -14.54 -5.40 20.72
N HIS A 71 -13.73 -5.06 19.73
CA HIS A 71 -13.96 -3.90 18.86
C HIS A 71 -13.83 -4.30 17.37
N PRO A 72 -14.70 -3.81 16.48
CA PRO A 72 -14.54 -4.04 15.05
C PRO A 72 -13.15 -3.59 14.55
N GLY A 73 -12.44 -4.48 13.89
CA GLY A 73 -11.12 -4.24 13.35
C GLY A 73 -11.00 -4.70 11.91
N ALA A 74 -10.15 -4.05 11.13
CA ALA A 74 -9.91 -4.36 9.73
C ALA A 74 -8.44 -4.14 9.34
N LEU A 75 -8.04 -4.72 8.23
CA LEU A 75 -6.69 -4.67 7.70
C LEU A 75 -6.68 -4.12 6.28
N VAL A 76 -5.73 -3.24 6.00
CA VAL A 76 -5.45 -2.75 4.64
C VAL A 76 -3.97 -2.95 4.36
N PHE A 77 -3.65 -3.75 3.35
CA PHE A 77 -2.29 -3.97 2.90
C PHE A 77 -2.02 -3.18 1.62
N SER A 78 -0.82 -2.56 1.53
CA SER A 78 -0.32 -1.96 0.30
C SER A 78 1.20 -2.05 0.28
N TYR A 79 1.76 -2.85 -0.63
CA TYR A 79 3.19 -3.13 -0.73
C TYR A 79 3.54 -3.71 -2.10
N GLY A 80 4.84 -3.91 -2.35
CA GLY A 80 5.34 -4.65 -3.49
C GLY A 80 6.32 -3.86 -4.36
N VAL A 81 6.27 -2.54 -4.38
CA VAL A 81 7.23 -1.71 -5.13
C VAL A 81 8.67 -2.05 -4.73
N ASN A 82 8.91 -2.23 -3.44
CA ASN A 82 10.23 -2.59 -2.92
C ASN A 82 10.67 -4.01 -3.27
N ASP A 83 9.75 -4.96 -3.43
CA ASP A 83 10.08 -6.32 -3.87
C ASP A 83 10.74 -6.30 -5.24
N MET A 84 10.19 -5.49 -6.15
CA MET A 84 10.62 -5.37 -7.53
C MET A 84 11.82 -4.44 -7.74
N ALA A 85 12.31 -3.79 -6.69
CA ALA A 85 13.50 -2.97 -6.75
C ALA A 85 14.76 -3.82 -6.94
N ILE A 86 15.70 -3.31 -7.75
CA ILE A 86 17.06 -3.86 -7.84
C ILE A 86 17.95 -3.11 -6.87
N LEU A 87 18.62 -3.86 -6.00
CA LEU A 87 19.65 -3.39 -5.09
C LEU A 87 20.90 -4.25 -5.31
N ASP A 88 22.06 -3.63 -5.50
CA ASP A 88 23.34 -4.33 -5.77
C ASP A 88 23.24 -5.35 -6.92
N GLY A 89 22.53 -4.96 -7.98
CA GLY A 89 22.35 -5.79 -9.19
C GLY A 89 21.36 -6.96 -9.03
N LYS A 90 20.62 -7.06 -7.92
CA LYS A 90 19.68 -8.15 -7.66
C LYS A 90 18.29 -7.63 -7.35
N ILE A 91 17.25 -8.30 -7.83
CA ILE A 91 15.87 -8.06 -7.38
C ILE A 91 15.79 -8.43 -5.90
N ARG A 92 15.21 -7.55 -5.09
CA ARG A 92 15.17 -7.72 -3.62
C ARG A 92 14.32 -8.92 -3.21
N VAL A 93 13.15 -9.09 -3.82
CA VAL A 93 12.31 -10.27 -3.66
C VAL A 93 11.84 -10.72 -5.04
N PRO A 94 12.29 -11.87 -5.56
CA PRO A 94 11.84 -12.39 -6.85
C PRO A 94 10.32 -12.58 -6.90
N LEU A 95 9.69 -12.36 -8.06
CA LEU A 95 8.24 -12.42 -8.24
C LEU A 95 7.60 -13.68 -7.64
N ALA A 96 8.15 -14.86 -7.94
CA ALA A 96 7.61 -16.12 -7.40
C ALA A 96 7.62 -16.14 -5.85
N ARG A 97 8.69 -15.63 -5.25
CA ARG A 97 8.81 -15.55 -3.79
C ARG A 97 7.84 -14.52 -3.19
N SER A 98 7.68 -13.37 -3.85
CA SER A 98 6.71 -12.35 -3.46
C SER A 98 5.28 -12.93 -3.46
N LEU A 99 4.92 -13.72 -4.46
CA LEU A 99 3.61 -14.40 -4.53
C LEU A 99 3.42 -15.47 -3.44
N GLU A 100 4.45 -16.24 -3.12
CA GLU A 100 4.39 -17.22 -2.00
C GLU A 100 4.12 -16.52 -0.67
N ILE A 101 4.87 -15.44 -0.38
CA ILE A 101 4.72 -14.65 0.84
C ILE A 101 3.33 -14.00 0.88
N ALA A 102 2.92 -13.37 -0.23
CA ALA A 102 1.61 -12.74 -0.32
C ALA A 102 0.48 -13.75 -0.08
N ARG A 103 0.54 -14.93 -0.67
CA ARG A 103 -0.45 -15.99 -0.48
C ARG A 103 -0.61 -16.37 1.00
N ALA A 104 0.51 -16.63 1.67
CA ALA A 104 0.49 -17.01 3.09
C ALA A 104 -0.07 -15.87 3.96
N MET A 105 0.48 -14.66 3.81
CA MET A 105 0.11 -13.49 4.60
C MET A 105 -1.34 -13.08 4.39
N MET A 106 -1.81 -13.02 3.14
CA MET A 106 -3.16 -12.57 2.83
C MET A 106 -4.21 -13.62 3.21
N SER A 107 -3.91 -14.93 3.11
CA SER A 107 -4.79 -15.99 3.61
C SER A 107 -4.97 -15.89 5.12
N GLU A 108 -3.88 -15.76 5.88
CA GLU A 108 -3.94 -15.58 7.33
C GLU A 108 -4.69 -14.31 7.73
N ALA A 109 -4.47 -13.21 7.00
CA ALA A 109 -5.11 -11.93 7.29
C ALA A 109 -6.63 -11.99 7.15
N GLN A 110 -7.15 -12.53 6.03
CA GLN A 110 -8.58 -12.64 5.80
C GLN A 110 -9.29 -13.62 6.75
N ASP A 111 -8.59 -14.67 7.21
CA ASP A 111 -9.11 -15.61 8.19
C ASP A 111 -9.27 -14.95 9.57
N TRP A 112 -8.55 -13.87 9.82
CA TRP A 112 -8.58 -13.17 11.11
C TRP A 112 -9.46 -11.94 11.13
N LYS A 113 -9.36 -11.06 10.15
CA LYS A 113 -10.11 -9.77 10.10
C LYS A 113 -10.51 -9.45 8.65
N PRO A 114 -11.58 -8.66 8.45
CA PRO A 114 -11.86 -8.08 7.14
C PRO A 114 -10.61 -7.42 6.55
N THR A 115 -10.23 -7.84 5.35
CA THR A 115 -8.96 -7.48 4.73
C THR A 115 -9.19 -6.91 3.33
N LEU A 116 -8.52 -5.78 3.05
CA LEU A 116 -8.43 -5.19 1.71
C LEU A 116 -6.97 -5.16 1.27
N TRP A 117 -6.76 -5.35 -0.03
CA TRP A 117 -5.44 -5.29 -0.63
C TRP A 117 -5.39 -4.22 -1.72
N VAL A 118 -4.60 -3.18 -1.48
CA VAL A 118 -4.36 -2.07 -2.41
C VAL A 118 -3.05 -2.36 -3.14
N GLY A 119 -3.10 -2.47 -4.45
CA GLY A 119 -1.95 -2.81 -5.29
C GLY A 119 -0.86 -1.73 -5.29
N PRO A 120 0.35 -2.08 -5.74
CA PRO A 120 1.45 -1.13 -5.88
C PRO A 120 1.12 -0.10 -6.98
N GLN A 121 1.67 1.12 -6.82
CA GLN A 121 1.56 2.18 -7.83
C GLN A 121 2.80 2.23 -8.73
N PRO A 122 2.70 2.86 -9.92
CA PRO A 122 3.84 3.09 -10.78
C PRO A 122 4.81 4.13 -10.19
N CYS A 123 6.10 3.97 -10.46
CA CYS A 123 7.15 4.95 -10.22
C CYS A 123 7.47 5.73 -11.50
N ASP A 124 8.37 6.70 -11.41
CA ASP A 124 8.90 7.43 -12.56
C ASP A 124 10.20 6.75 -13.04
N ASP A 125 10.15 6.09 -14.21
CA ASP A 125 11.30 5.40 -14.79
C ASP A 125 12.40 6.37 -15.22
N ASP A 126 12.07 7.62 -15.57
CA ASP A 126 13.03 8.64 -16.00
C ASP A 126 13.89 9.17 -14.84
N GLN A 127 13.46 8.96 -13.60
CA GLN A 127 14.16 9.40 -12.40
C GLN A 127 14.88 8.25 -11.66
N GLN A 128 15.15 7.16 -12.35
CA GLN A 128 15.92 6.07 -11.75
C GLN A 128 17.44 6.21 -12.02
N PRO A 129 18.33 5.73 -11.13
CA PRO A 129 18.03 5.07 -9.85
C PRO A 129 17.64 6.05 -8.74
N PHE A 130 16.77 5.59 -7.82
CA PHE A 130 16.46 6.29 -6.57
C PHE A 130 17.66 6.21 -5.61
N ARG A 131 18.10 7.36 -5.09
CA ARG A 131 19.24 7.48 -4.17
C ARG A 131 18.75 7.65 -2.73
N ALA A 132 18.84 6.57 -1.94
CA ALA A 132 18.37 6.55 -0.56
C ALA A 132 19.34 7.21 0.45
N GLY A 133 20.46 7.77 -0.02
CA GLY A 133 21.55 8.27 0.82
C GLY A 133 22.58 7.19 1.18
N ALA A 134 23.68 7.59 1.81
CA ALA A 134 24.79 6.70 2.18
C ALA A 134 25.34 5.81 1.02
N GLY A 135 25.17 6.24 -0.22
CA GLY A 135 25.62 5.49 -1.40
C GLY A 135 24.69 4.32 -1.80
N ILE A 136 23.52 4.19 -1.18
CA ILE A 136 22.55 3.15 -1.51
C ILE A 136 21.70 3.62 -2.68
N GLU A 137 21.69 2.83 -3.76
CA GLU A 137 20.86 3.08 -4.94
C GLU A 137 19.91 1.92 -5.18
N TYR A 138 18.62 2.24 -5.35
CA TYR A 138 17.60 1.30 -5.79
C TYR A 138 17.19 1.62 -7.22
N ASN A 139 17.05 0.61 -8.06
CA ASN A 139 16.44 0.78 -9.37
C ASN A 139 15.03 0.21 -9.36
N PHE A 140 14.06 1.08 -9.43
CA PHE A 140 12.65 0.73 -9.63
C PHE A 140 12.34 0.75 -11.13
N ALA A 141 11.41 -0.10 -11.59
CA ALA A 141 10.93 -0.04 -12.96
C ALA A 141 9.45 -0.35 -13.03
N CYS A 142 8.71 0.48 -13.75
CA CYS A 142 7.27 0.32 -13.97
C CYS A 142 6.93 -1.04 -14.56
N THR A 143 7.74 -1.57 -15.47
CA THR A 143 7.50 -2.89 -16.08
C THR A 143 7.48 -4.03 -15.06
N ARG A 144 8.41 -4.04 -14.10
CA ARG A 144 8.46 -5.06 -13.04
C ARG A 144 7.31 -4.88 -12.04
N THR A 145 6.98 -3.64 -11.71
CA THR A 145 5.85 -3.34 -10.81
C THR A 145 4.51 -3.67 -11.45
N ALA A 146 4.36 -3.45 -12.76
CA ALA A 146 3.18 -3.85 -13.52
C ALA A 146 2.96 -5.35 -13.51
N GLU A 147 4.03 -6.13 -13.75
CA GLU A 147 4.00 -7.59 -13.70
C GLU A 147 3.58 -8.09 -12.32
N LEU A 148 4.15 -7.53 -11.25
CA LEU A 148 3.76 -7.87 -9.89
C LEU A 148 2.30 -7.50 -9.59
N SER A 149 1.86 -6.28 -9.98
CA SER A 149 0.48 -5.83 -9.75
C SER A 149 -0.53 -6.76 -10.43
N ALA A 150 -0.27 -7.15 -11.66
CA ALA A 150 -1.11 -8.11 -12.37
C ALA A 150 -1.15 -9.49 -11.70
N ALA A 151 0.01 -9.97 -11.24
CA ALA A 151 0.10 -11.24 -10.53
C ALA A 151 -0.58 -11.20 -9.15
N TYR A 152 -0.50 -10.08 -8.43
CA TYR A 152 -1.23 -9.86 -7.18
C TYR A 152 -2.74 -9.81 -7.40
N ALA A 153 -3.21 -9.18 -8.47
CA ALA A 153 -4.64 -9.15 -8.81
C ALA A 153 -5.19 -10.55 -9.05
N GLU A 154 -4.45 -11.40 -9.77
CA GLU A 154 -4.83 -12.78 -10.00
C GLU A 154 -4.83 -13.60 -8.71
N LEU A 155 -3.79 -13.46 -7.88
CA LEU A 155 -3.71 -14.12 -6.58
C LEU A 155 -4.86 -13.69 -5.65
N ALA A 156 -5.19 -12.41 -5.61
CA ALA A 156 -6.30 -11.89 -4.80
C ALA A 156 -7.64 -12.48 -5.27
N ARG A 157 -7.85 -12.63 -6.59
CA ARG A 157 -9.02 -13.28 -7.16
C ARG A 157 -9.13 -14.75 -6.74
N GLU A 158 -8.00 -15.49 -6.75
CA GLU A 158 -7.96 -16.87 -6.26
C GLU A 158 -8.33 -17.00 -4.77
N LEU A 159 -7.87 -16.04 -3.96
CA LEU A 159 -8.10 -16.00 -2.52
C LEU A 159 -9.45 -15.37 -2.14
N ASN A 160 -10.20 -14.82 -3.10
CA ASN A 160 -11.42 -14.03 -2.88
C ASN A 160 -11.20 -12.82 -1.95
N ILE A 161 -10.04 -12.16 -2.05
CA ILE A 161 -9.72 -10.94 -1.33
C ILE A 161 -9.97 -9.74 -2.25
N PRO A 162 -10.71 -8.71 -1.80
CA PRO A 162 -10.85 -7.50 -2.60
C PRO A 162 -9.49 -6.87 -2.89
N TYR A 163 -9.20 -6.63 -4.17
CA TYR A 163 -7.98 -6.01 -4.66
C TYR A 163 -8.28 -4.73 -5.44
N LEU A 164 -7.58 -3.65 -5.11
CA LEU A 164 -7.65 -2.41 -5.86
C LEU A 164 -6.39 -2.27 -6.72
N ASP A 165 -6.54 -2.39 -8.02
CA ASP A 165 -5.46 -2.05 -8.95
C ASP A 165 -5.23 -0.53 -8.95
N LEU A 166 -4.10 -0.10 -8.41
CA LEU A 166 -3.62 1.28 -8.51
C LEU A 166 -2.71 1.48 -9.72
N PHE A 167 -2.01 0.42 -10.15
CA PHE A 167 -1.00 0.57 -11.19
C PHE A 167 -1.58 1.05 -12.51
N THR A 168 -2.56 0.32 -13.04
CA THR A 168 -3.10 0.59 -14.38
C THR A 168 -3.69 1.99 -14.51
N PRO A 169 -4.60 2.45 -13.63
CA PRO A 169 -5.19 3.79 -13.76
C PRO A 169 -4.20 4.92 -13.46
N LEU A 170 -3.20 4.72 -12.58
CA LEU A 170 -2.21 5.76 -12.29
C LEU A 170 -1.18 5.86 -13.41
N ALA A 171 -0.75 4.75 -14.01
CA ALA A 171 0.16 4.77 -15.15
C ALA A 171 -0.44 5.46 -16.39
N ALA A 172 -1.77 5.43 -16.53
CA ALA A 172 -2.49 6.11 -17.59
C ALA A 172 -2.80 7.59 -17.29
N ASP A 173 -2.59 8.05 -16.07
CA ASP A 173 -2.90 9.42 -15.64
C ASP A 173 -1.65 10.32 -15.76
N ALA A 174 -1.66 11.23 -16.75
CA ALA A 174 -0.53 12.15 -16.95
C ALA A 174 -0.22 13.05 -15.74
N ASN A 175 -1.18 13.25 -14.83
CA ASN A 175 -0.94 14.01 -13.60
C ASN A 175 -0.16 13.22 -12.57
N TRP A 176 -0.15 11.88 -12.65
CA TRP A 176 0.53 11.04 -11.65
C TRP A 176 2.03 11.34 -11.60
N ILE A 177 2.70 11.35 -12.76
CA ILE A 177 4.14 11.64 -12.85
C ILE A 177 4.47 13.03 -12.31
N GLN A 178 3.57 14.02 -12.46
CA GLN A 178 3.75 15.37 -11.94
C GLN A 178 3.73 15.44 -10.40
N THR A 179 3.32 14.37 -9.73
CA THR A 179 3.31 14.32 -8.25
C THR A 179 4.65 13.92 -7.65
N PHE A 180 5.61 13.47 -8.44
CA PHE A 180 6.94 13.13 -7.95
C PHE A 180 7.83 14.38 -7.88
N ARG A 181 8.74 14.38 -6.91
CA ARG A 181 9.83 15.36 -6.89
C ARG A 181 10.90 14.95 -7.91
N SER A 182 11.62 15.94 -8.41
CA SER A 182 12.66 15.76 -9.44
C SER A 182 13.87 14.93 -9.00
N ASP A 183 13.95 14.51 -7.75
CA ASP A 183 15.07 13.78 -7.16
C ASP A 183 14.65 12.44 -6.53
N ASP A 184 13.39 12.04 -6.68
CA ASP A 184 12.87 10.84 -6.04
C ASP A 184 12.30 9.81 -7.04
N GLY A 185 11.24 10.16 -7.78
CA GLY A 185 10.60 9.29 -8.76
C GLY A 185 9.88 8.06 -8.19
N VAL A 186 9.80 7.93 -6.86
CA VAL A 186 9.16 6.78 -6.16
C VAL A 186 8.07 7.24 -5.21
N HIS A 187 8.33 8.30 -4.45
CA HIS A 187 7.41 8.80 -3.43
C HIS A 187 6.73 10.08 -3.92
N PRO A 188 5.40 10.06 -4.11
CA PRO A 188 4.69 11.25 -4.51
C PRO A 188 4.63 12.27 -3.37
N VAL A 189 4.38 13.52 -3.71
CA VAL A 189 4.01 14.56 -2.73
C VAL A 189 2.52 14.46 -2.36
N ALA A 190 2.03 15.34 -1.47
CA ALA A 190 0.66 15.38 -0.98
C ALA A 190 -0.42 15.15 -2.07
N ALA A 191 -0.22 15.74 -3.27
CA ALA A 191 -1.16 15.59 -4.39
C ALA A 191 -1.31 14.14 -4.85
N GLY A 192 -0.21 13.37 -4.95
CA GLY A 192 -0.27 11.96 -5.35
C GLY A 192 -0.91 11.08 -4.26
N TYR A 193 -0.64 11.35 -2.99
CA TYR A 193 -1.33 10.67 -1.90
C TYR A 193 -2.83 10.98 -1.87
N ALA A 194 -3.24 12.18 -2.25
CA ALA A 194 -4.65 12.51 -2.44
C ALA A 194 -5.27 11.70 -3.60
N MET A 195 -4.56 11.52 -4.72
CA MET A 195 -5.03 10.69 -5.83
C MET A 195 -5.25 9.22 -5.41
N ILE A 196 -4.35 8.65 -4.61
CA ILE A 196 -4.53 7.30 -4.05
C ILE A 196 -5.73 7.27 -3.12
N ALA A 197 -5.84 8.21 -2.19
CA ALA A 197 -6.95 8.29 -1.24
C ALA A 197 -8.32 8.37 -1.93
N GLU A 198 -8.45 9.17 -3.00
CA GLU A 198 -9.68 9.28 -3.77
C GLU A 198 -10.07 7.94 -4.44
N ARG A 199 -9.08 7.20 -4.99
CA ARG A 199 -9.35 5.89 -5.59
C ARG A 199 -9.81 4.87 -4.55
N VAL A 200 -9.16 4.83 -3.38
CA VAL A 200 -9.58 3.94 -2.29
C VAL A 200 -10.94 4.36 -1.74
N ALA A 201 -11.18 5.66 -1.53
CA ALA A 201 -12.44 6.17 -1.00
C ALA A 201 -13.66 5.88 -1.92
N GLY A 202 -13.43 5.85 -3.24
CA GLY A 202 -14.45 5.49 -4.24
C GLY A 202 -14.60 3.99 -4.48
N TRP A 203 -13.77 3.15 -3.88
CA TRP A 203 -13.79 1.72 -4.10
C TRP A 203 -14.92 1.03 -3.33
N ASN A 204 -15.75 0.25 -4.02
CA ASN A 204 -16.91 -0.41 -3.40
C ASN A 204 -16.55 -1.27 -2.19
N ALA A 205 -15.40 -1.96 -2.21
CA ALA A 205 -15.00 -2.79 -1.08
C ALA A 205 -14.62 -1.96 0.17
N TRP A 206 -14.03 -0.77 -0.01
CA TRP A 206 -13.85 0.19 1.07
C TRP A 206 -15.20 0.75 1.56
N ARG A 207 -16.06 1.16 0.63
CA ARG A 207 -17.39 1.70 0.97
C ARG A 207 -18.24 0.71 1.75
N ALA A 208 -18.14 -0.59 1.44
CA ALA A 208 -18.88 -1.63 2.14
C ALA A 208 -18.63 -1.69 3.66
N TRP A 209 -17.53 -1.12 4.14
CA TRP A 209 -17.26 -1.01 5.58
C TRP A 209 -18.04 0.14 6.26
N PHE A 210 -18.55 1.10 5.48
CA PHE A 210 -19.15 2.35 5.98
C PHE A 210 -20.59 2.56 5.56
N ASP A 211 -21.02 2.02 4.44
CA ASP A 211 -22.34 2.27 3.83
C ASP A 211 -23.41 1.22 4.25
N GLY A 212 -23.15 0.43 5.28
CA GLY A 212 -24.04 -0.60 5.81
C GLY A 212 -25.00 -0.13 6.91
#